data_11eb6e4ba1243c770f4e0ae8f39bdfda
#
_entry.id   11eb6e4ba1243c770f4e0ae8f39bdfda
#
_cell.length_a   1.000
_cell.length_b   1.000
_cell.length_c   1.000
_cell.angle_alpha   90.00
_cell.angle_beta   90.00
_cell.angle_gamma   90.00
#
_symmetry.space_group_name_H-M   'P 1'
#
loop_
_entity.id
_entity.type
_entity.pdbx_description
1 polymer ?
#
loop_
_entity_poly.entity_id
_entity_poly.type
_entity_poly.pdbx_seq_one_letter_code
_entity_poly.pdbx_strand_id
1 'polypeptide(L)'
;SYLNGPTAIAARYQDFGGIVEYFGKPYKPIYRKCIELLQKDEIFPGDTVMIGDTMAHDILGASLSGMDTCLVRSGLHAGTFKNCKNPADVDRALGVLSVQYNGLRPQFLLETFKWGRVLPDRKHKKRRKLL
;
A
#
# COMPACT_ATOMS: atom_id res chain seq x y z
N SER A 1 -11.74 -19.33 10.47
CA SER A 1 -10.51 -19.56 11.24
C SER A 1 -10.17 -18.28 11.97
N TYR A 2 -10.28 -18.30 13.27
CA TYR A 2 -9.92 -17.16 14.11
C TYR A 2 -8.41 -16.99 14.06
N LEU A 3 -7.98 -15.84 13.53
CA LEU A 3 -6.59 -15.45 13.55
C LEU A 3 -6.18 -15.21 15.01
N ASN A 4 -5.43 -16.11 15.59
CA ASN A 4 -4.83 -15.96 16.93
C ASN A 4 -3.63 -15.01 16.86
N GLY A 5 -3.85 -13.80 16.39
CA GLY A 5 -2.81 -12.78 16.25
C GLY A 5 -2.97 -11.64 17.27
N PRO A 6 -1.99 -10.76 17.37
CA PRO A 6 -2.05 -9.59 18.28
C PRO A 6 -3.32 -8.76 18.13
N THR A 7 -3.82 -8.61 16.89
CA THR A 7 -5.07 -7.88 16.61
C THR A 7 -6.29 -8.54 17.26
N ALA A 8 -6.35 -9.89 17.28
CA ALA A 8 -7.46 -10.59 17.91
C ALA A 8 -7.44 -10.43 19.43
N ILE A 9 -6.26 -10.41 20.04
CA ILE A 9 -6.08 -10.15 21.49
C ILE A 9 -6.51 -8.71 21.80
N ALA A 10 -6.08 -7.74 20.98
CA ALA A 10 -6.44 -6.34 21.14
C ALA A 10 -7.96 -6.13 21.02
N ALA A 11 -8.61 -6.72 20.02
CA ALA A 11 -10.05 -6.66 19.86
C ALA A 11 -10.77 -7.23 21.08
N ARG A 12 -10.33 -8.39 21.58
CA ARG A 12 -10.91 -9.00 22.77
C ARG A 12 -10.74 -8.13 24.01
N TYR A 13 -9.60 -7.46 24.16
CA TYR A 13 -9.38 -6.52 25.25
C TYR A 13 -10.31 -5.30 25.18
N GLN A 14 -10.56 -4.78 23.96
CA GLN A 14 -11.53 -3.73 23.72
C GLN A 14 -12.97 -4.16 24.08
N ASP A 15 -13.37 -5.39 23.76
CA ASP A 15 -14.68 -5.95 24.12
C ASP A 15 -14.92 -5.94 25.64
N PHE A 16 -13.85 -6.01 26.42
CA PHE A 16 -13.88 -5.89 27.89
C PHE A 16 -13.77 -4.45 28.40
N GLY A 17 -13.85 -3.45 27.52
CA GLY A 17 -13.75 -2.02 27.88
C GLY A 17 -12.32 -1.50 27.95
N GLY A 18 -11.32 -2.25 27.52
CA GLY A 18 -9.93 -1.83 27.50
C GLY A 18 -9.65 -0.81 26.39
N ILE A 19 -8.67 0.06 26.60
CA ILE A 19 -8.22 1.05 25.63
C ILE A 19 -7.05 0.45 24.84
N VAL A 20 -7.14 0.45 23.51
CA VAL A 20 -6.11 -0.06 22.60
C VAL A 20 -5.65 1.02 21.65
N GLU A 21 -4.34 1.17 21.51
CA GLU A 21 -3.72 2.00 20.46
C GLU A 21 -3.07 1.11 19.41
N TYR A 22 -3.35 1.41 18.13
CA TYR A 22 -2.83 0.67 16.99
C TYR A 22 -1.74 1.48 16.28
N PHE A 23 -0.52 0.94 16.21
CA PHE A 23 0.64 1.57 15.57
C PHE A 23 1.00 1.00 14.20
N GLY A 24 0.57 -0.23 13.91
CA GLY A 24 0.84 -0.90 12.63
C GLY A 24 -0.03 -0.40 11.48
N LYS A 25 0.24 -0.89 10.27
CA LYS A 25 -0.60 -0.63 9.08
C LYS A 25 -2.02 -1.18 9.28
N PRO A 26 -3.08 -0.50 8.85
CA PRO A 26 -3.14 0.76 8.07
C PRO A 26 -3.20 2.03 8.92
N TYR A 27 -2.93 1.97 10.20
CA TYR A 27 -3.15 3.07 11.14
C TYR A 27 -2.14 4.20 10.97
N LYS A 28 -2.61 5.44 11.19
CA LYS A 28 -1.85 6.68 10.96
C LYS A 28 -0.47 6.77 11.64
N PRO A 29 -0.25 6.25 12.88
CA PRO A 29 1.03 6.46 13.55
C PRO A 29 2.25 6.01 12.76
N ILE A 30 2.20 4.82 12.11
CA ILE A 30 3.33 4.31 11.32
C ILE A 30 3.60 5.18 10.07
N TYR A 31 2.55 5.58 9.36
CA TYR A 31 2.67 6.43 8.17
C TYR A 31 3.19 7.83 8.52
N ARG A 32 2.69 8.41 9.62
CA ARG A 32 3.19 9.69 10.13
C ARG A 32 4.69 9.61 10.39
N LYS A 33 5.16 8.53 11.03
CA LYS A 33 6.58 8.34 11.28
C LYS A 33 7.41 8.23 10.00
N CYS A 34 6.90 7.54 8.99
CA CYS A 34 7.54 7.49 7.68
C CYS A 34 7.63 8.88 7.03
N ILE A 35 6.53 9.64 7.05
CA ILE A 35 6.48 11.00 6.49
C ILE A 35 7.46 11.93 7.21
N GLU A 36 7.53 11.91 8.54
CA GLU A 36 8.50 12.70 9.32
C GLU A 36 9.95 12.40 8.92
N LEU A 37 10.26 11.13 8.59
CA LEU A 37 11.60 10.75 8.15
C LEU A 37 11.90 11.24 6.73
N LEU A 38 10.95 11.09 5.82
CA LEU A 38 11.07 11.52 4.42
C LEU A 38 11.19 13.04 4.30
N GLN A 39 10.48 13.80 5.14
CA GLN A 39 10.53 15.25 5.15
C GLN A 39 11.91 15.82 5.51
N LYS A 40 12.75 15.06 6.22
CA LYS A 40 14.15 15.46 6.48
C LYS A 40 14.97 15.57 5.20
N ASP A 41 14.59 14.79 4.19
CA ASP A 41 15.21 14.78 2.87
C ASP A 41 14.38 15.57 1.84
N GLU A 42 13.46 16.42 2.32
CA GLU A 42 12.55 17.25 1.50
C GLU A 42 11.64 16.42 0.58
N ILE A 43 11.34 15.17 0.95
CA ILE A 43 10.45 14.27 0.23
C ILE A 43 9.05 14.34 0.87
N PHE A 44 8.02 14.63 0.06
CA PHE A 44 6.65 14.75 0.51
C PHE A 44 5.83 13.49 0.17
N PRO A 45 4.68 13.26 0.85
CA PRO A 45 3.85 12.08 0.58
C PRO A 45 3.51 11.86 -0.89
N GLY A 46 3.17 12.91 -1.62
CA GLY A 46 2.87 12.85 -3.05
C GLY A 46 4.07 12.55 -3.97
N ASP A 47 5.30 12.55 -3.43
CA ASP A 47 6.52 12.15 -4.14
C ASP A 47 6.92 10.70 -3.82
N THR A 48 6.11 9.99 -3.04
CA THR A 48 6.39 8.64 -2.56
C THR A 48 5.36 7.62 -3.05
N VAL A 49 5.80 6.39 -3.22
CA VAL A 49 4.94 5.27 -3.53
C VAL A 49 5.10 4.17 -2.50
N MET A 50 3.99 3.76 -1.88
CA MET A 50 3.93 2.59 -1.03
C MET A 50 3.78 1.34 -1.89
N ILE A 51 4.73 0.41 -1.79
CA ILE A 51 4.67 -0.88 -2.47
C ILE A 51 4.30 -1.94 -1.43
N GLY A 52 3.22 -2.66 -1.70
CA GLY A 52 2.74 -3.71 -0.80
C GLY A 52 1.80 -4.69 -1.49
N ASP A 53 1.38 -5.72 -0.78
CA ASP A 53 0.55 -6.79 -1.34
C ASP A 53 -0.84 -6.89 -0.69
N THR A 54 -1.15 -5.98 0.26
CA THR A 54 -2.44 -6.01 0.96
C THR A 54 -3.24 -4.74 0.73
N MET A 55 -4.47 -4.90 0.24
CA MET A 55 -5.39 -3.78 0.07
C MET A 55 -5.76 -3.14 1.42
N ALA A 56 -6.03 -3.95 2.45
CA ALA A 56 -6.50 -3.48 3.75
C ALA A 56 -5.42 -2.77 4.58
N HIS A 57 -4.15 -3.05 4.36
CA HIS A 57 -3.06 -2.51 5.19
C HIS A 57 -2.17 -1.55 4.41
N ASP A 58 -1.57 -2.03 3.31
CA ASP A 58 -0.59 -1.25 2.55
C ASP A 58 -1.27 -0.16 1.73
N ILE A 59 -2.23 -0.56 0.90
CA ILE A 59 -2.87 0.36 -0.04
C ILE A 59 -3.77 1.35 0.69
N LEU A 60 -4.60 0.87 1.62
CA LEU A 60 -5.49 1.74 2.40
C LEU A 60 -4.71 2.77 3.22
N GLY A 61 -3.72 2.31 4.00
CA GLY A 61 -3.00 3.20 4.90
C GLY A 61 -2.17 4.25 4.17
N ALA A 62 -1.53 3.88 3.05
CA ALA A 62 -0.78 4.81 2.22
C ALA A 62 -1.69 5.83 1.52
N SER A 63 -2.81 5.38 0.95
CA SER A 63 -3.81 6.24 0.34
C SER A 63 -4.36 7.28 1.32
N LEU A 64 -4.70 6.86 2.56
CA LEU A 64 -5.15 7.75 3.63
C LEU A 64 -4.06 8.72 4.11
N SER A 65 -2.81 8.46 3.77
CA SER A 65 -1.64 9.27 4.14
C SER A 65 -1.13 10.15 2.98
N GLY A 66 -1.84 10.17 1.85
CA GLY A 66 -1.51 11.00 0.69
C GLY A 66 -0.32 10.49 -0.13
N MET A 67 0.06 9.22 0.01
CA MET A 67 1.09 8.56 -0.78
C MET A 67 0.46 7.87 -1.99
N ASP A 68 1.19 7.78 -3.08
CA ASP A 68 0.84 6.87 -4.18
C ASP A 68 0.96 5.41 -3.73
N THR A 69 0.22 4.51 -4.39
CA THR A 69 0.15 3.11 -3.99
C THR A 69 0.42 2.17 -5.16
N CYS A 70 1.17 1.11 -4.89
CA CYS A 70 1.49 0.06 -5.84
C CYS A 70 1.18 -1.31 -5.25
N LEU A 71 0.19 -2.02 -5.81
CA LEU A 71 -0.16 -3.36 -5.36
C LEU A 71 0.67 -4.41 -6.09
N VAL A 72 1.32 -5.29 -5.33
CA VAL A 72 2.04 -6.47 -5.84
C VAL A 72 1.06 -7.63 -5.98
N ARG A 73 0.78 -8.06 -7.22
CA ARG A 73 -0.24 -9.06 -7.53
C ARG A 73 0.11 -10.48 -7.09
N SER A 74 1.40 -10.79 -6.94
CA SER A 74 1.87 -12.12 -6.53
C SER A 74 1.82 -12.37 -5.02
N GLY A 75 1.38 -11.40 -4.22
CA GLY A 75 1.26 -11.50 -2.77
C GLY A 75 -0.10 -12.03 -2.31
N LEU A 76 -0.66 -11.43 -1.25
CA LEU A 76 -1.90 -11.90 -0.60
C LEU A 76 -3.09 -12.06 -1.56
N HIS A 77 -3.18 -11.20 -2.57
CA HIS A 77 -4.26 -11.21 -3.56
C HIS A 77 -3.93 -12.01 -4.83
N ALA A 78 -2.90 -12.88 -4.83
CA ALA A 78 -2.51 -13.66 -6.00
C ALA A 78 -3.65 -14.49 -6.60
N GLY A 79 -4.54 -15.01 -5.77
CA GLY A 79 -5.71 -15.76 -6.21
C GLY A 79 -6.64 -14.98 -7.14
N THR A 80 -6.83 -13.68 -6.88
CA THR A 80 -7.66 -12.78 -7.70
C THR A 80 -7.10 -12.61 -9.11
N PHE A 81 -5.78 -12.65 -9.27
CA PHE A 81 -5.09 -12.41 -10.55
C PHE A 81 -4.62 -13.69 -11.27
N LYS A 82 -4.83 -14.85 -10.67
CA LYS A 82 -4.29 -16.16 -11.14
C LYS A 82 -4.63 -16.47 -12.60
N ASN A 83 -5.82 -16.11 -13.05
CA ASN A 83 -6.33 -16.46 -14.38
C ASN A 83 -6.23 -15.30 -15.37
N CYS A 84 -5.62 -14.18 -15.01
CA CYS A 84 -5.46 -13.03 -15.89
C CYS A 84 -4.41 -13.32 -16.98
N LYS A 85 -4.82 -13.25 -18.24
CA LYS A 85 -3.97 -13.54 -19.41
C LYS A 85 -3.53 -12.28 -20.14
N ASN A 86 -4.24 -11.19 -19.95
CA ASN A 86 -4.02 -9.92 -20.63
C ASN A 86 -4.34 -8.73 -19.70
N PRO A 87 -4.01 -7.49 -20.10
CA PRO A 87 -4.27 -6.31 -19.28
C PRO A 87 -5.75 -6.08 -18.93
N ALA A 88 -6.67 -6.43 -19.84
CA ALA A 88 -8.11 -6.27 -19.62
C ALA A 88 -8.62 -7.21 -18.51
N ASP A 89 -8.10 -8.45 -18.44
CA ASP A 89 -8.41 -9.39 -17.36
C ASP A 89 -7.89 -8.85 -16.01
N VAL A 90 -6.69 -8.28 -16.00
CA VAL A 90 -6.10 -7.66 -14.82
C VAL A 90 -6.93 -6.49 -14.32
N ASP A 91 -7.37 -5.62 -15.22
CA ASP A 91 -8.21 -4.46 -14.88
C ASP A 91 -9.56 -4.90 -14.30
N ARG A 92 -10.18 -5.91 -14.89
CA ARG A 92 -11.44 -6.49 -14.40
C ARG A 92 -11.28 -7.12 -13.02
N ALA A 93 -10.20 -7.90 -12.82
CA ALA A 93 -9.87 -8.50 -11.53
C ALA A 93 -9.63 -7.44 -10.45
N LEU A 94 -8.92 -6.37 -10.81
CA LEU A 94 -8.72 -5.23 -9.93
C LEU A 94 -10.04 -4.52 -9.60
N GLY A 95 -10.94 -4.39 -10.57
CA GLY A 95 -12.29 -3.82 -10.34
C GLY A 95 -13.07 -4.62 -9.30
N VAL A 96 -13.09 -5.94 -9.41
CA VAL A 96 -13.72 -6.83 -8.43
C VAL A 96 -13.08 -6.68 -7.05
N LEU A 97 -11.75 -6.65 -6.99
CA LEU A 97 -11.02 -6.45 -5.74
C LEU A 97 -11.35 -5.09 -5.12
N SER A 98 -11.36 -4.03 -5.92
CA SER A 98 -11.67 -2.67 -5.47
C SER A 98 -13.05 -2.57 -4.80
N VAL A 99 -14.06 -3.22 -5.35
CA VAL A 99 -15.41 -3.27 -4.76
C VAL A 99 -15.39 -3.84 -3.34
N GLN A 100 -14.59 -4.88 -3.09
CA GLN A 100 -14.45 -5.49 -1.75
C GLN A 100 -13.82 -4.54 -0.72
N TYR A 101 -13.12 -3.51 -1.19
CA TYR A 101 -12.45 -2.51 -0.37
C TYR A 101 -13.03 -1.09 -0.57
N ASN A 102 -14.35 -0.98 -0.69
CA ASN A 102 -15.10 0.27 -0.76
C ASN A 102 -14.65 1.21 -1.88
N GLY A 103 -14.30 0.67 -3.02
CA GLY A 103 -13.83 1.45 -4.18
C GLY A 103 -12.35 1.82 -4.14
N LEU A 104 -11.60 1.40 -3.12
CA LEU A 104 -10.16 1.65 -3.04
C LEU A 104 -9.44 1.01 -4.23
N ARG A 105 -8.60 1.80 -4.91
CA ARG A 105 -7.87 1.34 -6.08
C ARG A 105 -6.41 1.83 -6.00
N PRO A 106 -5.41 0.95 -6.15
CA PRO A 106 -4.01 1.37 -6.23
C PRO A 106 -3.74 2.10 -7.53
N GLN A 107 -2.83 3.07 -7.53
CA GLN A 107 -2.41 3.81 -8.74
C GLN A 107 -1.56 2.92 -9.66
N PHE A 108 -0.78 2.02 -9.08
CA PHE A 108 0.12 1.14 -9.83
C PHE A 108 -0.09 -0.32 -9.46
N LEU A 109 0.28 -1.21 -10.41
CA LEU A 109 0.31 -2.66 -10.22
C LEU A 109 1.65 -3.21 -10.63
N LEU A 110 2.21 -4.10 -9.82
CA LEU A 110 3.36 -4.94 -10.17
C LEU A 110 2.93 -6.40 -10.19
N GLU A 111 3.43 -7.16 -11.15
CA GLU A 111 3.24 -8.61 -11.15
C GLU A 111 3.96 -9.25 -9.98
N THR A 112 5.25 -8.95 -9.86
CA THR A 112 6.10 -9.38 -8.74
C THR A 112 7.05 -8.25 -8.36
N PHE A 113 7.41 -8.18 -7.07
CA PHE A 113 8.44 -7.26 -6.62
C PHE A 113 9.83 -7.90 -6.84
N LYS A 114 10.50 -7.48 -7.91
CA LYS A 114 11.85 -7.93 -8.27
C LYS A 114 12.73 -6.72 -8.59
N TRP A 115 13.96 -6.73 -8.10
CA TRP A 115 14.97 -5.80 -8.59
C TRP A 115 15.27 -6.15 -10.04
N GLY A 116 15.02 -5.21 -10.94
CA GLY A 116 15.45 -5.30 -12.33
C GLY A 116 16.98 -5.13 -12.44
N ARG A 117 17.53 -5.29 -13.66
CA ARG A 117 18.88 -4.81 -13.93
C ARG A 117 18.90 -3.31 -13.65
N VAL A 118 19.90 -2.85 -12.86
CA VAL A 118 20.14 -1.42 -12.65
C VAL A 118 20.31 -0.79 -14.03
N LEU A 119 19.33 -0.04 -14.50
CA LEU A 119 19.50 0.77 -15.69
C LEU A 119 20.54 1.85 -15.33
N PRO A 120 21.53 2.11 -16.22
CA PRO A 120 22.51 3.15 -15.97
C PRO A 120 21.77 4.46 -15.68
N ASP A 121 22.23 5.13 -14.62
CA ASP A 121 21.68 6.30 -14.00
C ASP A 121 21.19 7.33 -15.05
N ARG A 122 19.88 7.45 -15.20
CA ARG A 122 19.32 8.58 -15.91
C ARG A 122 19.49 9.79 -14.97
N LYS A 123 20.62 10.52 -15.16
CA LYS A 123 20.90 11.80 -14.50
C LYS A 123 19.57 12.52 -14.22
N HIS A 124 19.28 12.74 -12.95
CA HIS A 124 18.11 13.51 -12.50
C HIS A 124 18.08 14.83 -13.26
N LYS A 125 17.20 14.93 -14.25
CA LYS A 125 16.87 16.24 -14.81
C LYS A 125 16.15 16.98 -13.70
N LYS A 126 16.87 17.92 -13.06
CA LYS A 126 16.27 18.90 -12.16
C LYS A 126 15.00 19.43 -12.82
N ARG A 127 13.85 19.19 -12.18
CA ARG A 127 12.59 19.83 -12.57
C ARG A 127 12.87 21.34 -12.51
N ARG A 128 12.95 21.98 -13.67
CA ARG A 128 12.97 23.44 -13.75
C ARG A 128 11.67 23.93 -13.12
N LYS A 129 11.78 24.71 -12.03
CA LYS A 129 10.68 25.55 -11.56
C LYS A 129 10.27 26.41 -12.76
N LEU A 130 9.05 26.21 -13.24
CA LEU A 130 8.37 27.21 -14.08
C LEU A 130 7.91 28.30 -13.13
N LEU A 131 8.44 29.49 -13.34
CA LEU A 131 7.99 30.76 -12.75
C LEU A 131 6.58 31.08 -13.25
#